data_2007f261d82ba0a3f23e268f36bc4b95
#
_entry.id   2007f261d82ba0a3f23e268f36bc4b95
#
_cell.length_a   1.000
_cell.length_b   1.000
_cell.length_c   1.000
_cell.angle_alpha   90.00
_cell.angle_beta   90.00
_cell.angle_gamma   90.00
#
_symmetry.space_group_name_H-M   'P 1'
#
loop_
_entity.id
_entity.type
_entity.pdbx_description
1 polymer ?
#
loop_
_entity_poly.entity_id
_entity_poly.type
_entity_poly.pdbx_seq_one_letter_code
_entity_poly.pdbx_strand_id
1 'polypeptide(L)'
;MTLKIVATIGPATEQNNDIRMLANLASILRTNGSHNTLKWHEKISTTIKSINSKAIHLFDIPGIKPRTKNKKIEGIKINEKVCFYYKKKIKTNIKQIELTKPLPSIKKNRKFFSICDGQYFFKIISFKKNYLIGKSSSSFDLYPKKGLNIPGAVYDDKMQLSLYKNFLNKSKNINFDAIGLSYVQSKKVINIIKNKYSNKIIISKIENQAGLTNHKEIIEASDVIMIDRGDLAAE
;
A
#
# COMPACT_ATOMS: atom_id res chain seq x y z
N MET A 1 -8.38 26.79 13.08
CA MET A 1 -8.38 25.41 12.52
C MET A 1 -7.73 24.51 13.57
N THR A 2 -8.45 23.50 14.08
CA THR A 2 -7.89 22.63 15.13
C THR A 2 -7.12 21.49 14.46
N LEU A 3 -5.86 21.28 14.88
CA LEU A 3 -5.03 20.16 14.41
C LEU A 3 -5.68 18.84 14.81
N LYS A 4 -5.82 17.91 13.85
CA LYS A 4 -6.29 16.55 14.10
C LYS A 4 -5.13 15.57 13.96
N ILE A 5 -4.99 14.67 14.93
CA ILE A 5 -3.91 13.67 14.97
C ILE A 5 -4.49 12.32 14.54
N VAL A 6 -3.77 11.63 13.64
CA VAL A 6 -4.02 10.23 13.28
C VAL A 6 -2.93 9.39 13.91
N ALA A 7 -3.26 8.55 14.88
CA ALA A 7 -2.32 7.63 15.52
C ALA A 7 -2.47 6.22 14.95
N THR A 8 -1.35 5.59 14.58
CA THR A 8 -1.36 4.20 14.09
C THR A 8 -1.13 3.23 15.23
N ILE A 9 -2.05 2.27 15.38
CA ILE A 9 -1.91 1.15 16.31
C ILE A 9 -1.16 0.03 15.60
N GLY A 10 -0.11 -0.45 16.24
CA GLY A 10 0.72 -1.57 15.80
C GLY A 10 1.19 -2.40 17.00
N PRO A 11 2.08 -3.39 16.80
CA PRO A 11 2.52 -4.30 17.87
C PRO A 11 3.07 -3.60 19.12
N ALA A 12 3.70 -2.43 18.95
CA ALA A 12 4.24 -1.66 20.07
C ALA A 12 3.19 -0.86 20.86
N THR A 13 1.95 -0.76 20.37
CA THR A 13 0.89 0.07 20.96
C THR A 13 -0.47 -0.66 21.00
N GLU A 14 -0.46 -2.00 20.98
CA GLU A 14 -1.69 -2.82 20.92
C GLU A 14 -2.28 -3.16 22.29
N GLN A 15 -1.63 -2.77 23.37
CA GLN A 15 -2.12 -2.99 24.73
C GLN A 15 -3.26 -2.02 25.07
N ASN A 16 -4.19 -2.45 25.90
CA ASN A 16 -5.37 -1.66 26.24
C ASN A 16 -5.04 -0.27 26.80
N ASN A 17 -3.98 -0.16 27.60
CA ASN A 17 -3.55 1.13 28.16
C ASN A 17 -3.02 2.06 27.09
N ASP A 18 -2.24 1.54 26.13
CA ASP A 18 -1.73 2.34 25.01
C ASP A 18 -2.87 2.82 24.11
N ILE A 19 -3.82 1.91 23.78
CA ILE A 19 -5.01 2.27 22.98
C ILE A 19 -5.83 3.33 23.70
N ARG A 20 -6.01 3.23 25.03
CA ARG A 20 -6.72 4.23 25.84
C ARG A 20 -6.03 5.59 25.79
N MET A 21 -4.72 5.61 25.98
CA MET A 21 -3.92 6.83 25.88
C MET A 21 -4.05 7.48 24.49
N LEU A 22 -3.89 6.68 23.44
CA LEU A 22 -4.00 7.16 22.06
C LEU A 22 -5.41 7.65 21.72
N ALA A 23 -6.47 6.98 22.24
CA ALA A 23 -7.86 7.39 22.03
C ALA A 23 -8.21 8.73 22.69
N ASN A 24 -7.46 9.15 23.72
CA ASN A 24 -7.60 10.45 24.34
C ASN A 24 -6.83 11.55 23.63
N LEU A 25 -5.72 11.21 22.95
CA LEU A 25 -4.81 12.18 22.33
C LEU A 25 -5.07 12.35 20.83
N ALA A 26 -5.51 11.30 20.14
CA ALA A 26 -5.68 11.29 18.70
C ALA A 26 -7.14 11.43 18.29
N SER A 27 -7.38 12.13 17.18
CA SER A 27 -8.72 12.26 16.58
C SER A 27 -9.14 10.99 15.85
N ILE A 28 -8.18 10.25 15.31
CA ILE A 28 -8.38 9.03 14.52
C ILE A 28 -7.36 7.98 14.95
N LEU A 29 -7.82 6.75 15.19
CA LEU A 29 -6.97 5.59 15.42
C LEU A 29 -6.90 4.75 14.15
N ARG A 30 -5.71 4.58 13.58
CA ARG A 30 -5.49 3.88 12.32
C ARG A 30 -4.93 2.48 12.57
N THR A 31 -5.46 1.47 11.85
CA THR A 31 -4.81 0.16 11.69
C THR A 31 -4.48 -0.07 10.22
N ASN A 32 -3.26 -0.59 9.95
CA ASN A 32 -2.78 -0.81 8.58
C ASN A 32 -3.01 -2.26 8.14
N GLY A 33 -3.97 -2.48 7.27
CA GLY A 33 -4.37 -3.78 6.72
C GLY A 33 -3.30 -4.49 5.87
N SER A 34 -2.18 -3.82 5.53
CA SER A 34 -1.02 -4.47 4.90
C SER A 34 -0.21 -5.32 5.88
N HIS A 35 -0.45 -5.18 7.18
CA HIS A 35 0.25 -5.86 8.26
C HIS A 35 -0.73 -6.64 9.13
N ASN A 36 -0.20 -7.55 9.95
CA ASN A 36 -0.97 -8.39 10.86
C ASN A 36 -2.06 -9.27 10.17
N THR A 37 -2.90 -9.91 10.98
CA THR A 37 -3.99 -10.76 10.51
C THR A 37 -5.34 -10.07 10.62
N LEU A 38 -6.35 -10.52 9.87
CA LEU A 38 -7.71 -9.98 9.99
C LEU A 38 -8.27 -10.17 11.41
N LYS A 39 -7.94 -11.29 12.08
CA LYS A 39 -8.32 -11.53 13.49
C LYS A 39 -7.70 -10.49 14.44
N TRP A 40 -6.45 -10.10 14.19
CA TRP A 40 -5.82 -9.04 14.97
C TRP A 40 -6.55 -7.71 14.77
N HIS A 41 -6.86 -7.34 13.53
CA HIS A 41 -7.62 -6.11 13.25
C HIS A 41 -9.02 -6.12 13.86
N GLU A 42 -9.71 -7.26 13.86
CA GLU A 42 -11.01 -7.45 14.52
C GLU A 42 -10.89 -7.23 16.03
N LYS A 43 -9.91 -7.85 16.69
CA LYS A 43 -9.62 -7.65 18.12
C LYS A 43 -9.35 -6.18 18.42
N ILE A 44 -8.46 -5.51 17.67
CA ILE A 44 -8.12 -4.10 17.88
C ILE A 44 -9.34 -3.21 17.67
N SER A 45 -10.14 -3.44 16.63
CA SER A 45 -11.34 -2.64 16.38
C SER A 45 -12.36 -2.75 17.53
N THR A 46 -12.57 -3.95 18.07
CA THR A 46 -13.42 -4.20 19.24
C THR A 46 -12.87 -3.47 20.47
N THR A 47 -11.56 -3.56 20.71
CA THR A 47 -10.89 -2.87 21.81
C THR A 47 -11.04 -1.35 21.71
N ILE A 48 -10.81 -0.77 20.53
CA ILE A 48 -11.01 0.68 20.31
C ILE A 48 -12.43 1.08 20.70
N LYS A 49 -13.43 0.36 20.20
CA LYS A 49 -14.85 0.70 20.43
C LYS A 49 -15.31 0.45 21.88
N SER A 50 -14.74 -0.52 22.58
CA SER A 50 -15.00 -0.73 24.00
C SER A 50 -14.39 0.35 24.90
N ILE A 51 -13.24 0.89 24.53
CA ILE A 51 -12.56 1.97 25.28
C ILE A 51 -13.23 3.32 25.00
N ASN A 52 -13.51 3.62 23.74
CA ASN A 52 -14.16 4.86 23.32
C ASN A 52 -15.04 4.59 22.08
N SER A 53 -16.34 4.47 22.28
CA SER A 53 -17.32 4.20 21.20
C SER A 53 -17.35 5.31 20.13
N LYS A 54 -16.97 6.55 20.48
CA LYS A 54 -16.92 7.70 19.57
C LYS A 54 -15.59 7.84 18.83
N ALA A 55 -14.55 7.08 19.22
CA ALA A 55 -13.26 7.12 18.51
C ALA A 55 -13.44 6.67 17.06
N ILE A 56 -12.89 7.44 16.12
CA ILE A 56 -12.90 7.11 14.69
C ILE A 56 -11.82 6.06 14.43
N HIS A 57 -12.23 4.86 14.02
CA HIS A 57 -11.29 3.82 13.58
C HIS A 57 -11.12 3.90 12.05
N LEU A 58 -9.92 4.25 11.60
CA LEU A 58 -9.50 4.19 10.21
C LEU A 58 -8.87 2.83 9.90
N PHE A 59 -9.52 2.06 9.03
CA PHE A 59 -8.96 0.84 8.48
C PHE A 59 -8.30 1.15 7.13
N ASP A 60 -6.97 1.20 7.11
CA ASP A 60 -6.17 1.50 5.91
C ASP A 60 -5.93 0.21 5.13
N ILE A 61 -6.60 0.08 3.98
CA ILE A 61 -6.57 -1.14 3.18
C ILE A 61 -5.44 -1.15 2.16
N PRO A 62 -4.81 -2.33 1.89
CA PRO A 62 -3.67 -2.43 1.00
C PRO A 62 -4.03 -2.10 -0.45
N GLY A 63 -3.18 -1.31 -1.09
CA GLY A 63 -3.25 -0.95 -2.50
C GLY A 63 -2.65 -2.00 -3.44
N ILE A 64 -2.46 -1.60 -4.69
CA ILE A 64 -2.03 -2.46 -5.81
C ILE A 64 -0.51 -2.62 -5.92
N LYS A 65 0.30 -1.93 -5.10
CA LYS A 65 1.78 -1.97 -5.14
C LYS A 65 2.31 -3.41 -5.15
N PRO A 66 3.13 -3.82 -6.13
CA PRO A 66 3.77 -5.13 -6.13
C PRO A 66 4.79 -5.24 -5.00
N ARG A 67 4.82 -6.37 -4.31
CA ARG A 67 5.80 -6.67 -3.26
C ARG A 67 6.50 -7.99 -3.58
N THR A 68 7.72 -8.15 -3.11
CA THR A 68 8.46 -9.39 -3.27
C THR A 68 7.83 -10.53 -2.47
N LYS A 69 7.95 -11.76 -3.01
CA LYS A 69 7.34 -12.97 -2.45
C LYS A 69 8.40 -14.02 -2.05
N ASN A 70 9.66 -13.59 -1.95
CA ASN A 70 10.72 -14.44 -1.42
C ASN A 70 10.39 -14.88 0.01
N LYS A 71 10.72 -16.13 0.35
CA LYS A 71 10.47 -16.71 1.68
C LYS A 71 11.61 -16.47 2.65
N LYS A 72 12.82 -16.28 2.16
CA LYS A 72 14.06 -16.03 2.91
C LYS A 72 14.74 -14.77 2.38
N ILE A 73 15.71 -14.28 3.12
CA ILE A 73 16.57 -13.17 2.69
C ILE A 73 17.33 -13.59 1.43
N GLU A 74 17.37 -12.71 0.43
CA GLU A 74 18.10 -12.89 -0.83
C GLU A 74 19.20 -11.84 -0.93
N GLY A 75 20.46 -12.24 -0.83
CA GLY A 75 21.58 -11.33 -1.06
C GLY A 75 21.60 -10.86 -2.52
N ILE A 76 21.62 -9.57 -2.75
CA ILE A 76 21.76 -8.94 -4.07
C ILE A 76 23.12 -8.25 -4.11
N LYS A 77 23.90 -8.49 -5.17
CA LYS A 77 25.20 -7.86 -5.38
C LYS A 77 25.08 -6.63 -6.29
N ILE A 78 25.97 -5.67 -6.11
CA ILE A 78 26.10 -4.55 -7.06
C ILE A 78 26.32 -5.10 -8.48
N ASN A 79 25.68 -4.48 -9.46
CA ASN A 79 25.69 -4.89 -10.87
C ASN A 79 24.99 -6.24 -11.17
N GLU A 80 24.47 -6.93 -10.18
CA GLU A 80 23.69 -8.16 -10.40
C GLU A 80 22.42 -7.87 -11.18
N LYS A 81 22.10 -8.72 -12.18
CA LYS A 81 20.84 -8.70 -12.89
C LYS A 81 19.82 -9.53 -12.13
N VAL A 82 18.66 -8.96 -11.82
CA VAL A 82 17.56 -9.63 -11.13
C VAL A 82 16.29 -9.50 -11.94
N CYS A 83 15.57 -10.61 -12.10
CA CYS A 83 14.28 -10.65 -12.74
C CYS A 83 13.17 -10.66 -11.67
N PHE A 84 12.34 -9.64 -11.65
CA PHE A 84 11.12 -9.58 -10.86
C PHE A 84 9.95 -10.01 -11.75
N TYR A 85 9.26 -11.10 -11.41
CA TYR A 85 8.23 -11.69 -12.26
C TYR A 85 6.91 -11.92 -11.50
N TYR A 86 5.81 -11.98 -12.24
CA TYR A 86 4.50 -12.29 -11.69
C TYR A 86 3.98 -13.63 -12.23
N LYS A 87 3.65 -14.56 -11.32
CA LYS A 87 3.11 -15.92 -11.55
C LYS A 87 4.06 -16.87 -12.27
N LYS A 88 4.57 -16.55 -13.46
CA LYS A 88 5.36 -17.48 -14.28
C LYS A 88 6.81 -17.01 -14.41
N LYS A 89 7.74 -17.87 -13.99
CA LYS A 89 9.18 -17.67 -14.24
C LYS A 89 9.48 -17.59 -15.73
N ILE A 90 10.54 -16.87 -16.08
CA ILE A 90 11.09 -16.86 -17.44
C ILE A 90 12.27 -17.83 -17.53
N LYS A 91 12.56 -18.32 -18.75
CA LYS A 91 13.77 -19.13 -19.00
C LYS A 91 15.00 -18.21 -19.00
N THR A 92 15.77 -18.24 -17.92
CA THR A 92 17.00 -17.42 -17.76
C THR A 92 17.83 -17.96 -16.59
N ASN A 93 19.14 -17.71 -16.63
CA ASN A 93 20.09 -18.07 -15.57
C ASN A 93 20.26 -16.96 -14.51
N ILE A 94 19.59 -15.82 -14.66
CA ILE A 94 19.66 -14.75 -13.65
C ILE A 94 18.73 -15.03 -12.48
N LYS A 95 19.05 -14.45 -11.32
CA LYS A 95 18.21 -14.54 -10.10
C LYS A 95 16.80 -14.06 -10.41
N GLN A 96 15.80 -14.79 -9.91
CA GLN A 96 14.39 -14.49 -10.15
C GLN A 96 13.63 -14.36 -8.83
N ILE A 97 12.93 -13.25 -8.65
CA ILE A 97 12.09 -12.93 -7.49
C ILE A 97 10.63 -12.83 -7.93
N GLU A 98 9.77 -13.67 -7.34
CA GLU A 98 8.33 -13.59 -7.60
C GLU A 98 7.71 -12.36 -6.92
N LEU A 99 6.72 -11.75 -7.60
CA LEU A 99 5.94 -10.63 -7.10
C LEU A 99 4.53 -11.07 -6.66
N THR A 100 3.99 -10.41 -5.67
CA THR A 100 2.63 -10.65 -5.15
C THR A 100 1.53 -10.21 -6.11
N LYS A 101 1.83 -9.25 -7.00
CA LYS A 101 0.88 -8.61 -7.93
C LYS A 101 1.55 -8.37 -9.28
N PRO A 102 0.77 -8.23 -10.37
CA PRO A 102 1.34 -7.91 -11.67
C PRO A 102 2.02 -6.54 -11.68
N LEU A 103 2.90 -6.37 -12.65
CA LEU A 103 3.57 -5.10 -12.89
C LEU A 103 2.59 -4.09 -13.49
N PRO A 104 2.72 -2.80 -13.15
CA PRO A 104 1.94 -1.73 -13.75
C PRO A 104 2.35 -1.46 -15.19
N SER A 105 1.61 -0.62 -15.89
CA SER A 105 2.08 0.00 -17.12
C SER A 105 3.07 1.11 -16.81
N ILE A 106 4.13 1.25 -17.62
CA ILE A 106 5.12 2.32 -17.49
C ILE A 106 5.36 3.03 -18.83
N LYS A 107 5.76 4.29 -18.76
CA LYS A 107 6.24 5.02 -19.96
C LYS A 107 7.58 4.43 -20.44
N LYS A 108 7.77 4.33 -21.76
CA LYS A 108 8.96 3.69 -22.38
C LYS A 108 10.31 4.30 -21.99
N ASN A 109 10.34 5.57 -21.56
CA ASN A 109 11.57 6.29 -21.21
C ASN A 109 12.03 6.10 -19.76
N ARG A 110 11.37 5.26 -18.96
CA ARG A 110 11.79 5.00 -17.57
C ARG A 110 13.06 4.18 -17.53
N LYS A 111 14.07 4.69 -16.80
CA LYS A 111 15.40 4.10 -16.69
C LYS A 111 15.64 3.33 -15.41
N PHE A 112 14.91 3.67 -14.35
CA PHE A 112 15.13 3.13 -13.01
C PHE A 112 13.82 2.78 -12.31
N PHE A 113 13.91 1.84 -11.40
CA PHE A 113 12.93 1.57 -10.34
C PHE A 113 13.67 1.36 -9.02
N SER A 114 12.97 1.41 -7.92
CA SER A 114 13.53 1.17 -6.60
C SER A 114 12.78 0.08 -5.83
N ILE A 115 13.38 -0.38 -4.75
CA ILE A 115 12.80 -1.34 -3.82
C ILE A 115 13.09 -0.89 -2.38
N CYS A 116 12.35 -1.41 -1.40
CA CYS A 116 12.48 -1.01 -0.01
C CYS A 116 12.24 0.49 0.20
N ASP A 117 11.12 0.99 -0.36
CA ASP A 117 10.68 2.39 -0.22
C ASP A 117 11.76 3.41 -0.63
N GLY A 118 12.39 3.16 -1.77
CA GLY A 118 13.39 4.05 -2.36
C GLY A 118 14.84 3.81 -1.94
N GLN A 119 15.11 2.84 -1.04
CA GLN A 119 16.47 2.63 -0.52
C GLN A 119 17.44 2.05 -1.56
N TYR A 120 16.98 1.14 -2.41
CA TYR A 120 17.83 0.43 -3.37
C TYR A 120 17.31 0.59 -4.80
N PHE A 121 18.18 1.03 -5.70
CA PHE A 121 17.85 1.33 -7.08
C PHE A 121 18.30 0.24 -8.04
N PHE A 122 17.53 0.08 -9.11
CA PHE A 122 17.84 -0.80 -10.22
C PHE A 122 17.71 -0.04 -11.54
N LYS A 123 18.72 -0.15 -12.41
CA LYS A 123 18.60 0.28 -13.80
C LYS A 123 17.75 -0.72 -14.58
N ILE A 124 16.70 -0.27 -15.24
CA ILE A 124 15.82 -1.13 -16.04
C ILE A 124 16.60 -1.61 -17.27
N ILE A 125 16.67 -2.93 -17.46
CA ILE A 125 17.24 -3.59 -18.63
C ILE A 125 16.14 -4.03 -19.59
N SER A 126 15.06 -4.63 -19.04
CA SER A 126 13.91 -5.09 -19.82
C SER A 126 12.64 -4.96 -18.98
N PHE A 127 11.59 -4.46 -19.61
CA PHE A 127 10.27 -4.39 -19.00
C PHE A 127 9.24 -5.02 -19.94
N LYS A 128 8.54 -6.01 -19.43
CA LYS A 128 7.44 -6.70 -20.13
C LYS A 128 6.23 -6.82 -19.19
N LYS A 129 5.08 -7.17 -19.73
CA LYS A 129 3.83 -7.30 -18.98
C LYS A 129 3.96 -8.14 -17.70
N ASN A 130 4.73 -9.23 -17.74
CA ASN A 130 4.82 -10.21 -16.66
C ASN A 130 6.15 -10.22 -15.93
N TYR A 131 7.16 -9.47 -16.38
CA TYR A 131 8.45 -9.40 -15.71
C TYR A 131 9.19 -8.09 -15.96
N LEU A 132 10.06 -7.76 -15.04
CA LEU A 132 10.97 -6.61 -15.04
C LEU A 132 12.37 -7.12 -14.72
N ILE A 133 13.34 -6.89 -15.62
CA ILE A 133 14.74 -7.18 -15.36
C ILE A 133 15.44 -5.87 -15.03
N GLY A 134 16.05 -5.82 -13.86
CA GLY A 134 16.85 -4.70 -13.40
C GLY A 134 18.28 -5.10 -13.07
N LYS A 135 19.23 -4.16 -13.23
CA LYS A 135 20.61 -4.25 -12.77
C LYS A 135 20.75 -3.44 -11.49
N SER A 136 21.15 -4.08 -10.39
CA SER A 136 21.27 -3.42 -9.08
C SER A 136 22.39 -2.37 -9.07
N SER A 137 22.11 -1.23 -8.44
CA SER A 137 23.10 -0.15 -8.26
C SER A 137 23.94 -0.31 -6.98
N SER A 138 23.58 -1.25 -6.11
CA SER A 138 24.26 -1.50 -4.83
C SER A 138 24.14 -2.96 -4.40
N SER A 139 24.96 -3.36 -3.40
CA SER A 139 24.79 -4.65 -2.73
C SER A 139 23.91 -4.48 -1.51
N PHE A 140 22.97 -5.41 -1.27
CA PHE A 140 22.06 -5.40 -0.10
C PHE A 140 21.37 -6.74 0.11
N ASP A 141 20.78 -6.91 1.28
CA ASP A 141 19.94 -8.05 1.62
C ASP A 141 18.46 -7.74 1.37
N LEU A 142 17.84 -8.45 0.43
CA LEU A 142 16.43 -8.31 0.10
C LEU A 142 15.57 -9.16 1.05
N TYR A 143 15.01 -8.51 2.04
CA TYR A 143 14.05 -9.14 2.95
C TYR A 143 12.71 -9.42 2.24
N PRO A 144 11.90 -10.39 2.75
CA PRO A 144 10.57 -10.68 2.22
C PRO A 144 9.62 -9.49 2.25
N LYS A 145 8.63 -9.50 1.35
CA LYS A 145 7.51 -8.54 1.30
C LYS A 145 7.88 -7.07 1.02
N LYS A 146 9.07 -6.82 0.46
CA LYS A 146 9.51 -5.47 0.10
C LYS A 146 8.78 -4.96 -1.15
N GLY A 147 8.32 -3.71 -1.10
CA GLY A 147 7.59 -3.06 -2.19
C GLY A 147 8.51 -2.63 -3.32
N LEU A 148 8.02 -2.71 -4.57
CA LEU A 148 8.63 -2.08 -5.73
C LEU A 148 7.99 -0.71 -5.95
N ASN A 149 8.83 0.31 -6.10
CA ASN A 149 8.44 1.65 -6.54
C ASN A 149 8.93 1.84 -7.97
N ILE A 150 7.99 2.08 -8.87
CA ILE A 150 8.28 2.27 -10.30
C ILE A 150 7.76 3.65 -10.69
N PRO A 151 8.63 4.67 -10.74
CA PRO A 151 8.23 6.05 -10.95
C PRO A 151 7.36 6.24 -12.19
N GLY A 152 6.24 6.93 -12.05
CA GLY A 152 5.28 7.15 -13.12
C GLY A 152 4.54 5.91 -13.59
N ALA A 153 4.47 4.87 -12.77
CA ALA A 153 3.66 3.69 -13.02
C ALA A 153 2.17 4.03 -13.00
N VAL A 154 1.43 3.40 -13.92
CA VAL A 154 -0.04 3.46 -13.95
C VAL A 154 -0.57 2.05 -13.75
N TYR A 155 -1.36 1.87 -12.71
CA TYR A 155 -1.96 0.59 -12.35
C TYR A 155 -3.34 0.44 -12.98
N ASP A 156 -3.80 -0.79 -13.14
CA ASP A 156 -5.12 -1.09 -13.69
C ASP A 156 -6.22 -0.86 -12.65
N ASP A 157 -7.13 0.07 -12.91
CA ASP A 157 -8.24 0.46 -12.02
C ASP A 157 -9.19 -0.71 -11.71
N LYS A 158 -9.44 -1.60 -12.68
CA LYS A 158 -10.33 -2.76 -12.46
C LYS A 158 -9.70 -3.72 -11.47
N MET A 159 -8.38 -3.95 -11.62
CA MET A 159 -7.63 -4.78 -10.68
C MET A 159 -7.59 -4.15 -9.29
N GLN A 160 -7.29 -2.86 -9.18
CA GLN A 160 -7.27 -2.13 -7.91
C GLN A 160 -8.61 -2.22 -7.21
N LEU A 161 -9.70 -1.97 -7.92
CA LEU A 161 -11.06 -2.10 -7.41
C LEU A 161 -11.37 -3.52 -6.93
N SER A 162 -10.95 -4.53 -7.69
CA SER A 162 -11.11 -5.93 -7.29
C SER A 162 -10.35 -6.26 -6.00
N LEU A 163 -9.13 -5.75 -5.85
CA LEU A 163 -8.34 -5.93 -4.62
C LEU A 163 -9.03 -5.29 -3.41
N TYR A 164 -9.51 -4.04 -3.53
CA TYR A 164 -10.24 -3.37 -2.46
C TYR A 164 -11.51 -4.14 -2.07
N LYS A 165 -12.35 -4.50 -3.06
CA LYS A 165 -13.59 -5.25 -2.81
C LYS A 165 -13.32 -6.58 -2.12
N ASN A 166 -12.33 -7.34 -2.59
CA ASN A 166 -11.97 -8.64 -2.00
C ASN A 166 -11.45 -8.50 -0.58
N PHE A 167 -10.63 -7.47 -0.31
CA PHE A 167 -10.11 -7.23 1.03
C PHE A 167 -11.21 -6.80 1.99
N LEU A 168 -12.05 -5.84 1.62
CA LEU A 168 -13.19 -5.37 2.42
C LEU A 168 -14.21 -6.48 2.67
N ASN A 169 -14.49 -7.34 1.70
CA ASN A 169 -15.37 -8.49 1.89
C ASN A 169 -14.83 -9.50 2.93
N LYS A 170 -13.50 -9.69 3.00
CA LYS A 170 -12.86 -10.51 4.03
C LYS A 170 -12.82 -9.84 5.40
N SER A 171 -12.94 -8.52 5.44
CA SER A 171 -12.82 -7.68 6.63
C SER A 171 -14.18 -7.26 7.22
N LYS A 172 -15.28 -7.89 6.82
CA LYS A 172 -16.65 -7.50 7.21
C LYS A 172 -16.92 -7.54 8.72
N ASN A 173 -16.14 -8.32 9.47
CA ASN A 173 -16.25 -8.39 10.95
C ASN A 173 -15.45 -7.30 11.66
N ILE A 174 -14.65 -6.51 10.95
CA ILE A 174 -13.87 -5.41 11.53
C ILE A 174 -14.77 -4.18 11.62
N ASN A 175 -14.95 -3.66 12.82
CA ASN A 175 -15.75 -2.44 13.04
C ASN A 175 -14.90 -1.19 12.82
N PHE A 176 -15.01 -0.57 11.64
CA PHE A 176 -14.32 0.67 11.29
C PHE A 176 -15.32 1.76 10.86
N ASP A 177 -14.91 3.02 11.01
CA ASP A 177 -15.69 4.20 10.62
C ASP A 177 -15.19 4.81 9.33
N ALA A 178 -13.90 4.65 9.06
CA ALA A 178 -13.23 5.19 7.87
C ALA A 178 -12.44 4.11 7.13
N ILE A 179 -12.40 4.22 5.81
CA ILE A 179 -11.63 3.35 4.92
C ILE A 179 -10.52 4.17 4.27
N GLY A 180 -9.26 3.78 4.52
CA GLY A 180 -8.11 4.33 3.82
C GLY A 180 -7.86 3.55 2.53
N LEU A 181 -7.96 4.19 1.38
CA LEU A 181 -7.71 3.59 0.06
C LEU A 181 -6.27 3.88 -0.36
N SER A 182 -5.38 2.88 -0.33
CA SER A 182 -3.99 3.03 -0.76
C SER A 182 -3.83 3.04 -2.27
N TYR A 183 -2.90 3.84 -2.80
CA TYR A 183 -2.57 3.94 -4.23
C TYR A 183 -3.72 4.41 -5.13
N VAL A 184 -4.55 5.34 -4.66
CA VAL A 184 -5.65 5.90 -5.45
C VAL A 184 -5.12 6.65 -6.66
N GLN A 185 -5.72 6.40 -7.84
CA GLN A 185 -5.32 7.02 -9.11
C GLN A 185 -6.48 7.68 -9.86
N SER A 186 -7.74 7.32 -9.57
CA SER A 186 -8.90 7.86 -10.25
C SER A 186 -10.12 7.99 -9.35
N LYS A 187 -10.95 9.00 -9.61
CA LYS A 187 -12.24 9.21 -8.93
C LYS A 187 -13.23 8.06 -9.15
N LYS A 188 -13.12 7.35 -10.29
CA LYS A 188 -14.02 6.24 -10.61
C LYS A 188 -13.94 5.12 -9.56
N VAL A 189 -12.73 4.76 -9.13
CA VAL A 189 -12.51 3.73 -8.11
C VAL A 189 -13.07 4.18 -6.76
N ILE A 190 -12.84 5.46 -6.40
CA ILE A 190 -13.34 6.06 -5.16
C ILE A 190 -14.87 6.00 -5.13
N ASN A 191 -15.53 6.51 -6.17
CA ASN A 191 -16.99 6.59 -6.24
C ASN A 191 -17.65 5.21 -6.11
N ILE A 192 -17.07 4.17 -6.72
CA ILE A 192 -17.61 2.79 -6.58
C ILE A 192 -17.50 2.29 -5.14
N ILE A 193 -16.41 2.58 -4.44
CA ILE A 193 -16.25 2.18 -3.03
C ILE A 193 -17.16 3.03 -2.15
N LYS A 194 -17.21 4.34 -2.36
CA LYS A 194 -18.05 5.28 -1.58
C LYS A 194 -19.53 4.92 -1.69
N ASN A 195 -20.03 4.61 -2.88
CA ASN A 195 -21.42 4.18 -3.06
C ASN A 195 -21.74 2.87 -2.32
N LYS A 196 -20.79 1.92 -2.27
CA LYS A 196 -20.99 0.65 -1.56
C LYS A 196 -20.90 0.80 -0.03
N TYR A 197 -20.13 1.76 0.45
CA TYR A 197 -19.86 2.02 1.87
C TYR A 197 -20.24 3.45 2.25
N SER A 198 -21.49 3.85 1.89
CA SER A 198 -21.99 5.23 2.00
C SER A 198 -22.02 5.78 3.44
N ASN A 199 -22.03 4.90 4.43
CA ASN A 199 -21.95 5.25 5.85
C ASN A 199 -20.52 5.32 6.41
N LYS A 200 -19.49 5.21 5.55
CA LYS A 200 -18.08 5.25 5.94
C LYS A 200 -17.39 6.47 5.36
N ILE A 201 -16.45 7.03 6.11
CA ILE A 201 -15.57 8.09 5.65
C ILE A 201 -14.55 7.48 4.68
N ILE A 202 -14.43 8.02 3.48
CA ILE A 202 -13.44 7.57 2.49
C ILE A 202 -12.21 8.49 2.51
N ILE A 203 -11.08 7.91 2.90
CA ILE A 203 -9.78 8.58 2.94
C ILE A 203 -8.95 8.07 1.77
N SER A 204 -8.73 8.92 0.75
CA SER A 204 -7.91 8.54 -0.40
C SER A 204 -6.45 8.88 -0.16
N LYS A 205 -5.56 7.89 -0.34
CA LYS A 205 -4.13 8.05 -0.16
C LYS A 205 -3.46 8.29 -1.51
N ILE A 206 -2.81 9.46 -1.64
CA ILE A 206 -2.00 9.83 -2.80
C ILE A 206 -0.57 9.36 -2.52
N GLU A 207 -0.14 8.32 -3.24
CA GLU A 207 1.09 7.58 -2.99
C GLU A 207 1.94 7.39 -4.25
N ASN A 208 1.50 7.90 -5.41
CA ASN A 208 2.22 7.78 -6.67
C ASN A 208 1.95 8.96 -7.61
N GLN A 209 2.75 9.03 -8.69
CA GLN A 209 2.67 10.10 -9.70
C GLN A 209 1.29 10.17 -10.38
N ALA A 210 0.63 9.04 -10.61
CA ALA A 210 -0.71 9.03 -11.24
C ALA A 210 -1.76 9.67 -10.33
N GLY A 211 -1.69 9.39 -9.02
CA GLY A 211 -2.54 10.05 -8.03
C GLY A 211 -2.29 11.56 -7.93
N LEU A 212 -1.02 11.98 -8.01
CA LEU A 212 -0.67 13.41 -8.06
C LEU A 212 -1.20 14.08 -9.33
N THR A 213 -1.10 13.43 -10.48
CA THR A 213 -1.62 13.98 -11.75
C THR A 213 -3.13 14.20 -11.68
N ASN A 214 -3.85 13.27 -11.05
CA ASN A 214 -5.31 13.28 -10.97
C ASN A 214 -5.84 13.85 -9.63
N HIS A 215 -4.98 14.58 -8.86
CA HIS A 215 -5.31 15.00 -7.50
C HIS A 215 -6.62 15.79 -7.37
N LYS A 216 -6.94 16.66 -8.34
CA LYS A 216 -8.17 17.47 -8.29
C LYS A 216 -9.41 16.58 -8.25
N GLU A 217 -9.54 15.64 -9.19
CA GLU A 217 -10.68 14.73 -9.23
C GLU A 217 -10.73 13.76 -8.04
N ILE A 218 -9.56 13.39 -7.49
CA ILE A 218 -9.47 12.55 -6.30
C ILE A 218 -9.96 13.31 -5.06
N ILE A 219 -9.59 14.59 -4.92
CA ILE A 219 -10.04 15.48 -3.84
C ILE A 219 -11.57 15.62 -3.87
N GLU A 220 -12.15 15.91 -5.04
CA GLU A 220 -13.59 16.06 -5.21
C GLU A 220 -14.39 14.80 -4.83
N ALA A 221 -13.83 13.61 -5.10
CA ALA A 221 -14.51 12.34 -4.85
C ALA A 221 -14.37 11.83 -3.42
N SER A 222 -13.38 12.32 -2.65
CA SER A 222 -13.00 11.83 -1.33
C SER A 222 -13.59 12.66 -0.21
N ASP A 223 -13.75 12.08 0.98
CA ASP A 223 -14.09 12.85 2.18
C ASP A 223 -12.83 13.44 2.83
N VAL A 224 -11.69 12.74 2.73
CA VAL A 224 -10.39 13.17 3.25
C VAL A 224 -9.27 12.71 2.30
N ILE A 225 -8.21 13.50 2.19
CA ILE A 225 -6.98 13.13 1.48
C ILE A 225 -5.86 12.86 2.47
N MET A 226 -5.12 11.78 2.24
CA MET A 226 -3.87 11.47 2.95
C MET A 226 -2.71 11.48 1.96
N ILE A 227 -1.68 12.28 2.23
CA ILE A 227 -0.42 12.27 1.48
C ILE A 227 0.54 11.32 2.18
N ASP A 228 0.78 10.16 1.58
CA ASP A 228 1.77 9.21 2.10
C ASP A 228 3.16 9.57 1.57
N ARG A 229 3.91 10.32 2.38
CA ARG A 229 5.21 10.87 2.00
C ARG A 229 6.25 9.78 1.72
N GLY A 230 6.19 8.65 2.42
CA GLY A 230 7.14 7.56 2.27
C GLY A 230 7.07 6.92 0.89
N ASP A 231 5.87 6.52 0.47
CA ASP A 231 5.66 5.94 -0.87
C ASP A 231 5.86 6.98 -1.98
N LEU A 232 5.34 8.19 -1.78
CA LEU A 232 5.41 9.25 -2.79
C LEU A 232 6.83 9.75 -3.05
N ALA A 233 7.71 9.75 -2.05
CA ALA A 233 9.11 10.13 -2.21
C ALA A 233 9.93 9.11 -3.04
N ALA A 234 9.43 7.88 -3.17
CA ALA A 234 10.07 6.81 -3.94
C ALA A 234 9.54 6.70 -5.40
N GLU A 235 8.59 7.57 -5.77
CA GLU A 235 7.94 7.67 -7.10
C GLU A 235 8.50 8.87 -7.92
#